data_754fa8b6fb195a0cab89635c7dd11366
#
_entry.id   754fa8b6fb195a0cab89635c7dd11366
#
_cell.length_a   1.000
_cell.length_b   1.000
_cell.length_c   1.000
_cell.angle_alpha   90.00
_cell.angle_beta   90.00
_cell.angle_gamma   90.00
#
_symmetry.space_group_name_H-M   'P 1'
#
loop_
_entity.id
_entity.type
_entity.pdbx_description
1 polymer ?
#
loop_
_entity_poly.entity_id
_entity_poly.type
_entity_poly.pdbx_seq_one_letter_code
_entity_poly.pdbx_strand_id
1 'polypeptide(L)'
;MGALSGRTFVITGAGRGLGAAFAMVFGAEGANLVLTGRDAVALEGVRDAVVARGGSRPETALLDLSDPAGAAAAARAIAGRVVGIDGLINNGATWQTGRITDYDSAALAAVVTSQVTGALVVTRELAPALLAAPAADIVMVVSNSGLPNVPLYGSTAAFHAGKHGQAGLADGLRQEFAGANVRVIGLYPPDLDTMTPLDAAWQESPAREGNQRVTSRDVVEAALFAITRPRNCTLATIVLDSDSGGLFPSATPRHGEKA
;
A
#
# COMPACT_ATOMS: atom_id res chain seq x y z
N MET A 1 12.42 15.66 15.41
CA MET A 1 11.89 14.29 15.41
C MET A 1 10.90 14.19 14.26
N GLY A 2 10.96 13.12 13.47
CA GLY A 2 10.00 12.88 12.38
C GLY A 2 8.60 12.55 12.91
N ALA A 3 7.61 12.66 12.06
CA ALA A 3 6.19 12.49 12.42
C ALA A 3 5.82 11.06 12.87
N LEU A 4 6.67 10.06 12.56
CA LEU A 4 6.49 8.66 12.92
C LEU A 4 7.53 8.14 13.92
N SER A 5 8.30 9.03 14.57
CA SER A 5 9.37 8.64 15.50
C SER A 5 8.86 7.70 16.58
N GLY A 6 9.53 6.55 16.72
CA GLY A 6 9.21 5.51 17.70
C GLY A 6 8.05 4.58 17.34
N ARG A 7 7.32 4.82 16.24
CA ARG A 7 6.26 3.94 15.78
C ARG A 7 6.82 2.83 14.88
N THR A 8 6.26 1.64 14.99
CA THR A 8 6.67 0.47 14.20
C THR A 8 5.60 0.12 13.16
N PHE A 9 6.00 0.03 11.89
CA PHE A 9 5.11 -0.33 10.77
C PHE A 9 5.57 -1.61 10.07
N VAL A 10 4.64 -2.51 9.82
CA VAL A 10 4.81 -3.65 8.91
C VAL A 10 4.33 -3.24 7.52
N ILE A 11 5.15 -3.44 6.48
CA ILE A 11 4.83 -3.08 5.09
C ILE A 11 4.87 -4.35 4.25
N THR A 12 3.72 -4.71 3.63
CA THR A 12 3.68 -5.85 2.71
C THR A 12 4.05 -5.41 1.28
N GLY A 13 4.76 -6.29 0.55
CA GLY A 13 5.23 -5.97 -0.80
C GLY A 13 6.25 -4.83 -0.84
N ALA A 14 7.14 -4.76 0.14
CA ALA A 14 8.06 -3.64 0.36
C ALA A 14 9.29 -3.62 -0.57
N GLY A 15 9.56 -4.67 -1.34
CA GLY A 15 10.81 -4.81 -2.11
C GLY A 15 10.91 -3.90 -3.34
N ARG A 16 9.84 -3.24 -3.77
CA ARG A 16 9.83 -2.34 -4.95
C ARG A 16 8.63 -1.41 -4.97
N GLY A 17 8.62 -0.49 -5.94
CA GLY A 17 7.48 0.38 -6.27
C GLY A 17 6.92 1.10 -5.05
N LEU A 18 5.60 1.11 -4.91
CA LEU A 18 4.92 1.85 -3.84
C LEU A 18 5.30 1.34 -2.43
N GLY A 19 5.53 0.02 -2.26
CA GLY A 19 5.99 -0.52 -0.97
C GLY A 19 7.38 -0.02 -0.56
N ALA A 20 8.30 0.10 -1.52
CA ALA A 20 9.61 0.73 -1.28
C ALA A 20 9.45 2.23 -1.00
N ALA A 21 8.53 2.93 -1.67
CA ALA A 21 8.24 4.33 -1.40
C ALA A 21 7.74 4.53 0.05
N PHE A 22 6.85 3.68 0.54
CA PHE A 22 6.45 3.68 1.96
C PHE A 22 7.65 3.51 2.88
N ALA A 23 8.55 2.56 2.58
CA ALA A 23 9.74 2.34 3.40
C ALA A 23 10.64 3.58 3.44
N MET A 24 10.86 4.24 2.30
CA MET A 24 11.70 5.44 2.22
C MET A 24 11.13 6.62 3.01
N VAL A 25 9.86 6.94 2.78
CA VAL A 25 9.21 8.09 3.44
C VAL A 25 9.03 7.83 4.93
N PHE A 26 8.53 6.65 5.31
CA PHE A 26 8.30 6.34 6.72
C PHE A 26 9.62 6.23 7.51
N GLY A 27 10.66 5.67 6.88
CA GLY A 27 12.00 5.63 7.46
C GLY A 27 12.57 7.04 7.69
N ALA A 28 12.41 7.95 6.73
CA ALA A 28 12.81 9.36 6.86
C ALA A 28 12.03 10.08 7.96
N GLU A 29 10.77 9.69 8.20
CA GLU A 29 9.94 10.20 9.29
C GLU A 29 10.22 9.53 10.65
N GLY A 30 11.24 8.67 10.73
CA GLY A 30 11.73 8.08 11.98
C GLY A 30 10.97 6.83 12.44
N ALA A 31 10.20 6.19 11.55
CA ALA A 31 9.53 4.92 11.86
C ALA A 31 10.53 3.76 11.95
N ASN A 32 10.25 2.79 12.82
CA ASN A 32 10.82 1.46 12.75
C ASN A 32 10.03 0.64 11.74
N LEU A 33 10.71 -0.13 10.90
CA LEU A 33 10.07 -0.81 9.77
C LEU A 33 10.34 -2.31 9.78
N VAL A 34 9.31 -3.07 9.43
CA VAL A 34 9.41 -4.48 9.04
C VAL A 34 8.97 -4.57 7.59
N LEU A 35 9.93 -4.83 6.71
CA LEU A 35 9.71 -4.93 5.27
C LEU A 35 9.42 -6.39 4.90
N THR A 36 8.29 -6.65 4.24
CA THR A 36 7.95 -8.01 3.83
C THR A 36 7.72 -8.12 2.32
N GLY A 37 8.05 -9.28 1.77
CA GLY A 37 7.93 -9.55 0.34
C GLY A 37 8.49 -10.93 -0.02
N ARG A 38 8.48 -11.29 -1.30
CA ARG A 38 8.91 -12.59 -1.80
C ARG A 38 10.39 -12.68 -2.14
N ASP A 39 11.02 -11.54 -2.37
CA ASP A 39 12.40 -11.44 -2.86
C ASP A 39 13.29 -10.84 -1.76
N ALA A 40 14.15 -11.67 -1.19
CA ALA A 40 15.07 -11.27 -0.12
C ALA A 40 16.05 -10.19 -0.60
N VAL A 41 16.56 -10.30 -1.82
CA VAL A 41 17.55 -9.35 -2.38
C VAL A 41 16.92 -7.97 -2.55
N ALA A 42 15.70 -7.94 -3.08
CA ALA A 42 14.94 -6.68 -3.22
C ALA A 42 14.64 -6.03 -1.86
N LEU A 43 14.26 -6.82 -0.85
CA LEU A 43 14.04 -6.31 0.52
C LEU A 43 15.32 -5.74 1.14
N GLU A 44 16.45 -6.44 0.97
CA GLU A 44 17.76 -5.97 1.43
C GLU A 44 18.15 -4.64 0.76
N GLY A 45 17.95 -4.53 -0.56
CA GLY A 45 18.21 -3.29 -1.30
C GLY A 45 17.40 -2.11 -0.77
N VAL A 46 16.11 -2.32 -0.47
CA VAL A 46 15.26 -1.28 0.14
C VAL A 46 15.72 -0.95 1.56
N ARG A 47 16.04 -1.96 2.38
CA ARG A 47 16.58 -1.77 3.73
C ARG A 47 17.83 -0.89 3.71
N ASP A 48 18.79 -1.22 2.85
CA ASP A 48 20.05 -0.50 2.77
C ASP A 48 19.85 0.94 2.27
N ALA A 49 18.90 1.14 1.35
CA ALA A 49 18.51 2.47 0.88
C ALA A 49 17.83 3.31 1.97
N VAL A 50 17.03 2.72 2.85
CA VAL A 50 16.46 3.42 4.03
C VAL A 50 17.59 3.89 4.97
N VAL A 51 18.54 3.00 5.26
CA VAL A 51 19.70 3.33 6.12
C VAL A 51 20.56 4.43 5.51
N ALA A 52 20.84 4.34 4.20
CA ALA A 52 21.63 5.35 3.49
C ALA A 52 21.00 6.75 3.54
N ARG A 53 19.71 6.85 3.80
CA ARG A 53 18.94 8.10 3.95
C ARG A 53 18.71 8.52 5.40
N GLY A 54 19.42 7.87 6.34
CA GLY A 54 19.38 8.23 7.77
C GLY A 54 18.22 7.60 8.54
N GLY A 55 17.43 6.73 7.93
CA GLY A 55 16.40 5.94 8.64
C GLY A 55 17.01 4.84 9.49
N SER A 56 16.27 4.39 10.51
CA SER A 56 16.62 3.20 11.29
C SER A 56 16.68 1.96 10.38
N ARG A 57 17.59 1.02 10.67
CA ARG A 57 17.73 -0.21 9.89
C ARG A 57 16.45 -1.05 9.98
N PRO A 58 15.71 -1.26 8.88
CA PRO A 58 14.51 -2.10 8.88
C PRO A 58 14.83 -3.58 9.15
N GLU A 59 13.88 -4.29 9.78
CA GLU A 59 13.83 -5.75 9.71
C GLU A 59 13.28 -6.20 8.35
N THR A 60 13.69 -7.38 7.89
CA THR A 60 13.15 -8.00 6.68
C THR A 60 12.56 -9.36 6.98
N ALA A 61 11.50 -9.75 6.28
CA ALA A 61 10.90 -11.08 6.37
C ALA A 61 10.32 -11.52 5.02
N LEU A 62 10.57 -12.77 4.64
CA LEU A 62 9.92 -13.37 3.48
C LEU A 62 8.43 -13.59 3.77
N LEU A 63 7.58 -13.16 2.86
CA LEU A 63 6.13 -13.31 2.95
C LEU A 63 5.55 -13.29 1.53
N ASP A 64 4.86 -14.37 1.15
CA ASP A 64 4.11 -14.47 -0.09
C ASP A 64 2.61 -14.43 0.18
N LEU A 65 1.95 -13.36 -0.25
CA LEU A 65 0.51 -13.18 -0.09
C LEU A 65 -0.32 -14.17 -0.94
N SER A 66 0.27 -14.81 -1.95
CA SER A 66 -0.40 -15.84 -2.74
C SER A 66 -0.39 -17.23 -2.07
N ASP A 67 0.37 -17.38 -0.99
CA ASP A 67 0.35 -18.52 -0.06
C ASP A 67 -0.23 -18.07 1.30
N PRO A 68 -1.53 -18.14 1.53
CA PRO A 68 -2.14 -17.67 2.76
C PRO A 68 -1.63 -18.36 4.02
N ALA A 69 -1.28 -19.64 3.95
CA ALA A 69 -0.78 -20.38 5.10
C ALA A 69 0.64 -19.92 5.48
N GLY A 70 1.52 -19.79 4.49
CA GLY A 70 2.86 -19.23 4.67
C GLY A 70 2.83 -17.78 5.13
N ALA A 71 1.95 -16.95 4.54
CA ALA A 71 1.75 -15.56 4.95
C ALA A 71 1.30 -15.42 6.41
N ALA A 72 0.35 -16.25 6.85
CA ALA A 72 -0.09 -16.30 8.24
C ALA A 72 1.05 -16.72 9.18
N ALA A 73 1.83 -17.74 8.81
CA ALA A 73 2.99 -18.16 9.60
C ALA A 73 4.05 -17.07 9.73
N ALA A 74 4.37 -16.38 8.61
CA ALA A 74 5.32 -15.28 8.63
C ALA A 74 4.82 -14.10 9.48
N ALA A 75 3.53 -13.74 9.36
CA ALA A 75 2.94 -12.68 10.17
C ALA A 75 2.95 -13.00 11.67
N ARG A 76 2.65 -14.26 12.07
CA ARG A 76 2.79 -14.70 13.47
C ARG A 76 4.22 -14.60 13.96
N ALA A 77 5.20 -15.02 13.14
CA ALA A 77 6.61 -14.91 13.50
C ALA A 77 7.04 -13.43 13.68
N ILE A 78 6.51 -12.51 12.87
CA ILE A 78 6.73 -11.07 13.04
C ILE A 78 6.12 -10.61 14.37
N ALA A 79 4.85 -10.91 14.62
CA ALA A 79 4.17 -10.52 15.86
C ALA A 79 4.86 -11.06 17.13
N GLY A 80 5.48 -12.25 17.06
CA GLY A 80 6.17 -12.86 18.18
C GLY A 80 7.56 -12.26 18.50
N ARG A 81 8.19 -11.53 17.56
CA ARG A 81 9.53 -10.96 17.77
C ARG A 81 9.57 -9.42 17.78
N VAL A 82 8.59 -8.77 17.15
CA VAL A 82 8.53 -7.31 17.07
C VAL A 82 7.66 -6.78 18.21
N VAL A 83 8.25 -5.94 19.05
CA VAL A 83 7.54 -5.31 20.16
C VAL A 83 6.86 -4.03 19.68
N GLY A 84 5.55 -3.93 19.90
CA GLY A 84 4.80 -2.71 19.60
C GLY A 84 4.65 -2.46 18.08
N ILE A 85 3.65 -3.10 17.45
CA ILE A 85 3.29 -2.84 16.05
C ILE A 85 2.20 -1.76 16.04
N ASP A 86 2.55 -0.57 15.56
CA ASP A 86 1.67 0.59 15.52
C ASP A 86 0.99 0.77 14.16
N GLY A 87 1.37 -0.01 13.17
CA GLY A 87 0.71 0.06 11.88
C GLY A 87 1.01 -1.07 10.91
N LEU A 88 0.06 -1.29 10.02
CA LEU A 88 0.14 -2.26 8.92
C LEU A 88 -0.18 -1.56 7.61
N ILE A 89 0.76 -1.61 6.66
CA ILE A 89 0.55 -1.17 5.29
C ILE A 89 0.31 -2.40 4.42
N ASN A 90 -0.95 -2.72 4.17
CA ASN A 90 -1.37 -3.75 3.22
C ASN A 90 -1.21 -3.22 1.79
N ASN A 91 0.03 -3.25 1.30
CA ASN A 91 0.38 -2.76 -0.03
C ASN A 91 0.61 -3.90 -1.03
N GLY A 92 1.06 -5.06 -0.58
CA GLY A 92 1.39 -6.17 -1.47
C GLY A 92 0.19 -6.60 -2.32
N ALA A 93 0.40 -6.67 -3.63
CA ALA A 93 -0.58 -7.10 -4.61
C ALA A 93 0.12 -7.60 -5.87
N THR A 94 -0.53 -8.51 -6.59
CA THR A 94 -0.12 -8.90 -7.93
C THR A 94 -0.91 -8.06 -8.93
N TRP A 95 -0.21 -7.23 -9.71
CA TRP A 95 -0.82 -6.52 -10.83
C TRP A 95 -0.85 -7.42 -12.06
N GLN A 96 -1.97 -7.42 -12.79
CA GLN A 96 -2.17 -8.27 -13.94
C GLN A 96 -2.94 -7.51 -15.03
N THR A 97 -2.39 -7.49 -16.23
CA THR A 97 -2.95 -6.82 -17.41
C THR A 97 -3.48 -7.81 -18.43
N GLY A 98 -4.32 -7.37 -19.35
CA GLY A 98 -4.84 -8.19 -20.43
C GLY A 98 -6.22 -8.77 -20.13
N ARG A 99 -6.55 -9.88 -20.78
CA ARG A 99 -7.88 -10.53 -20.72
C ARG A 99 -7.84 -11.74 -19.80
N ILE A 100 -8.98 -12.13 -19.29
CA ILE A 100 -9.14 -13.35 -18.48
C ILE A 100 -8.67 -14.61 -19.23
N THR A 101 -8.80 -14.62 -20.57
CA THR A 101 -8.39 -15.72 -21.45
C THR A 101 -6.88 -15.83 -21.66
N ASP A 102 -6.09 -14.81 -21.25
CA ASP A 102 -4.64 -14.79 -21.44
C ASP A 102 -3.90 -15.54 -20.34
N TYR A 103 -4.62 -16.03 -19.33
CA TYR A 103 -4.07 -16.65 -18.13
C TYR A 103 -4.76 -17.96 -17.80
N ASP A 104 -4.03 -18.87 -17.19
CA ASP A 104 -4.60 -20.07 -16.60
C ASP A 104 -5.36 -19.76 -15.29
N SER A 105 -6.15 -20.72 -14.84
CA SER A 105 -6.97 -20.57 -13.63
C SER A 105 -6.15 -20.33 -12.36
N ALA A 106 -4.94 -20.90 -12.28
CA ALA A 106 -4.07 -20.75 -11.12
C ALA A 106 -3.51 -19.32 -11.01
N ALA A 107 -3.08 -18.74 -12.15
CA ALA A 107 -2.62 -17.36 -12.21
C ALA A 107 -3.71 -16.36 -11.84
N LEU A 108 -4.95 -16.57 -12.32
CA LEU A 108 -6.10 -15.71 -11.96
C LEU A 108 -6.45 -15.83 -10.48
N ALA A 109 -6.49 -17.08 -9.95
CA ALA A 109 -6.74 -17.30 -8.53
C ALA A 109 -5.68 -16.66 -7.64
N ALA A 110 -4.39 -16.76 -8.02
CA ALA A 110 -3.28 -16.17 -7.27
C ALA A 110 -3.40 -14.64 -7.15
N VAL A 111 -3.91 -13.94 -8.18
CA VAL A 111 -4.16 -12.49 -8.13
C VAL A 111 -5.17 -12.16 -7.03
N VAL A 112 -6.33 -12.80 -7.04
CA VAL A 112 -7.38 -12.56 -6.04
C VAL A 112 -6.91 -12.98 -4.65
N THR A 113 -6.26 -14.14 -4.54
CA THR A 113 -5.72 -14.66 -3.28
C THR A 113 -4.72 -13.69 -2.67
N SER A 114 -3.75 -13.18 -3.44
CA SER A 114 -2.74 -12.27 -2.91
C SER A 114 -3.33 -10.95 -2.43
N GLN A 115 -4.35 -10.45 -3.12
CA GLN A 115 -4.95 -9.15 -2.81
C GLN A 115 -5.93 -9.23 -1.63
N VAL A 116 -6.72 -10.29 -1.53
CA VAL A 116 -7.79 -10.39 -0.53
C VAL A 116 -7.39 -11.33 0.61
N THR A 117 -7.22 -12.61 0.31
CA THR A 117 -6.97 -13.63 1.35
C THR A 117 -5.64 -13.40 2.05
N GLY A 118 -4.58 -13.09 1.30
CA GLY A 118 -3.26 -12.79 1.86
C GLY A 118 -3.29 -11.57 2.78
N ALA A 119 -3.92 -10.47 2.35
CA ALA A 119 -4.09 -9.29 3.19
C ALA A 119 -4.93 -9.57 4.45
N LEU A 120 -6.01 -10.35 4.31
CA LEU A 120 -6.88 -10.73 5.42
C LEU A 120 -6.11 -11.53 6.48
N VAL A 121 -5.39 -12.59 6.09
CA VAL A 121 -4.68 -13.45 7.06
C VAL A 121 -3.52 -12.73 7.73
N VAL A 122 -2.79 -11.89 7.00
CA VAL A 122 -1.74 -11.04 7.60
C VAL A 122 -2.33 -10.07 8.61
N THR A 123 -3.41 -9.40 8.26
CA THR A 123 -4.12 -8.50 9.18
C THR A 123 -4.61 -9.23 10.42
N ARG A 124 -5.21 -10.41 10.25
CA ARG A 124 -5.68 -11.25 11.37
C ARG A 124 -4.57 -11.64 12.33
N GLU A 125 -3.41 -12.05 11.81
CA GLU A 125 -2.29 -12.48 12.67
C GLU A 125 -1.61 -11.31 13.39
N LEU A 126 -1.61 -10.10 12.80
CA LEU A 126 -1.06 -8.89 13.42
C LEU A 126 -2.10 -8.15 14.29
N ALA A 127 -3.39 -8.47 14.19
CA ALA A 127 -4.46 -7.77 14.91
C ALA A 127 -4.26 -7.71 16.43
N PRO A 128 -3.81 -8.78 17.15
CA PRO A 128 -3.56 -8.70 18.58
C PRO A 128 -2.54 -7.62 18.95
N ALA A 129 -1.46 -7.49 18.18
CA ALA A 129 -0.43 -6.47 18.41
C ALA A 129 -0.94 -5.05 18.09
N LEU A 130 -1.69 -4.90 16.99
CA LEU A 130 -2.31 -3.62 16.61
C LEU A 130 -3.35 -3.16 17.65
N LEU A 131 -4.16 -4.08 18.18
CA LEU A 131 -5.14 -3.78 19.23
C LEU A 131 -4.51 -3.43 20.59
N ALA A 132 -3.32 -3.98 20.88
CA ALA A 132 -2.56 -3.67 22.07
C ALA A 132 -1.82 -2.32 21.99
N ALA A 133 -1.62 -1.78 20.82
CA ALA A 133 -0.97 -0.49 20.63
C ALA A 133 -1.88 0.66 21.12
N PRO A 134 -1.32 1.73 21.70
CA PRO A 134 -2.11 2.89 22.15
C PRO A 134 -2.78 3.62 21.00
N ALA A 135 -2.24 3.50 19.78
CA ALA A 135 -2.78 4.09 18.57
C ALA A 135 -2.22 3.36 17.33
N ALA A 136 -3.03 2.55 16.68
CA ALA A 136 -2.63 1.83 15.48
C ALA A 136 -3.36 2.30 14.22
N ASP A 137 -2.72 2.11 13.07
CA ASP A 137 -3.28 2.43 11.76
C ASP A 137 -3.10 1.26 10.79
N ILE A 138 -4.17 0.85 10.12
CA ILE A 138 -4.12 -0.07 8.99
C ILE A 138 -4.38 0.73 7.72
N VAL A 139 -3.42 0.74 6.81
CA VAL A 139 -3.59 1.31 5.48
C VAL A 139 -3.78 0.18 4.48
N MET A 140 -4.94 0.14 3.84
CA MET A 140 -5.24 -0.77 2.75
C MET A 140 -4.99 -0.04 1.43
N VAL A 141 -3.92 -0.42 0.72
CA VAL A 141 -3.61 0.13 -0.60
C VAL A 141 -4.46 -0.59 -1.64
N VAL A 142 -5.63 -0.04 -1.89
CA VAL A 142 -6.59 -0.57 -2.84
C VAL A 142 -6.15 -0.25 -4.28
N SER A 143 -6.76 0.65 -4.92
CA SER A 143 -6.59 1.25 -6.25
C SER A 143 -7.90 1.92 -6.63
N ASN A 144 -7.87 2.85 -7.58
CA ASN A 144 -9.08 3.31 -8.26
C ASN A 144 -9.89 2.16 -8.88
N SER A 145 -9.22 1.07 -9.28
CA SER A 145 -9.87 -0.18 -9.74
C SER A 145 -10.74 -0.87 -8.68
N GLY A 146 -10.70 -0.47 -7.43
CA GLY A 146 -11.59 -0.93 -6.36
C GLY A 146 -12.82 -0.04 -6.16
N LEU A 147 -12.97 1.04 -6.93
CA LEU A 147 -14.15 1.90 -6.92
C LEU A 147 -15.24 1.35 -7.84
N PRO A 148 -16.53 1.55 -7.52
CA PRO A 148 -17.63 1.12 -8.38
C PRO A 148 -17.61 1.83 -9.74
N ASN A 149 -17.97 1.09 -10.80
CA ASN A 149 -18.15 1.61 -12.16
C ASN A 149 -16.90 2.24 -12.81
N VAL A 150 -15.71 1.90 -12.34
CA VAL A 150 -14.44 2.33 -12.95
C VAL A 150 -14.07 1.37 -14.09
N PRO A 151 -13.61 1.87 -15.25
CA PRO A 151 -13.14 1.03 -16.36
C PRO A 151 -11.95 0.15 -15.97
N LEU A 152 -11.74 -0.95 -16.71
CA LEU A 152 -10.63 -1.89 -16.45
C LEU A 152 -9.24 -1.29 -16.68
N TYR A 153 -9.11 -0.25 -17.50
CA TYR A 153 -7.82 0.39 -17.84
C TYR A 153 -6.72 -0.60 -18.25
N GLY A 154 -7.11 -1.66 -18.97
CA GLY A 154 -6.19 -2.70 -19.42
C GLY A 154 -5.81 -3.75 -18.36
N SER A 155 -6.33 -3.67 -17.15
CA SER A 155 -6.18 -4.72 -16.14
C SER A 155 -7.19 -5.85 -16.33
N THR A 156 -6.91 -7.04 -15.75
CA THR A 156 -7.82 -8.19 -15.82
C THR A 156 -9.02 -8.02 -14.89
N ALA A 157 -10.11 -8.76 -15.18
CA ALA A 157 -11.25 -8.89 -14.28
C ALA A 157 -10.85 -9.46 -12.90
N ALA A 158 -9.84 -10.35 -12.84
CA ALA A 158 -9.30 -10.89 -11.58
C ALA A 158 -8.66 -9.78 -10.72
N PHE A 159 -7.90 -8.87 -11.35
CA PHE A 159 -7.33 -7.72 -10.65
C PHE A 159 -8.43 -6.81 -10.07
N HIS A 160 -9.44 -6.48 -10.87
CA HIS A 160 -10.59 -5.69 -10.40
C HIS A 160 -11.34 -6.37 -9.25
N ALA A 161 -11.63 -7.66 -9.37
CA ALA A 161 -12.28 -8.42 -8.31
C ALA A 161 -11.48 -8.38 -7.01
N GLY A 162 -10.16 -8.54 -7.10
CA GLY A 162 -9.28 -8.43 -5.94
C GLY A 162 -9.28 -7.04 -5.32
N LYS A 163 -9.26 -5.97 -6.15
CA LYS A 163 -9.29 -4.59 -5.64
C LYS A 163 -10.63 -4.22 -5.00
N HIS A 164 -11.75 -4.67 -5.57
CA HIS A 164 -13.06 -4.56 -4.91
C HIS A 164 -13.12 -5.36 -3.60
N GLY A 165 -12.52 -6.56 -3.57
CA GLY A 165 -12.38 -7.35 -2.35
C GLY A 165 -11.55 -6.62 -1.27
N GLN A 166 -10.45 -5.95 -1.64
CA GLN A 166 -9.67 -5.12 -0.71
C GLN A 166 -10.48 -3.92 -0.19
N ALA A 167 -11.29 -3.28 -1.04
CA ALA A 167 -12.19 -2.21 -0.61
C ALA A 167 -13.19 -2.72 0.45
N GLY A 168 -13.86 -3.84 0.16
CA GLY A 168 -14.77 -4.49 1.10
C GLY A 168 -14.10 -4.94 2.39
N LEU A 169 -12.86 -5.45 2.30
CA LEU A 169 -12.07 -5.82 3.48
C LEU A 169 -11.75 -4.57 4.34
N ALA A 170 -11.38 -3.45 3.74
CA ALA A 170 -11.15 -2.22 4.47
C ALA A 170 -12.41 -1.73 5.21
N ASP A 171 -13.58 -1.82 4.54
CA ASP A 171 -14.87 -1.44 5.14
C ASP A 171 -15.27 -2.38 6.29
N GLY A 172 -15.09 -3.70 6.13
CA GLY A 172 -15.34 -4.69 7.18
C GLY A 172 -14.45 -4.47 8.39
N LEU A 173 -13.14 -4.36 8.19
CA LEU A 173 -12.18 -4.12 9.27
C LEU A 173 -12.46 -2.82 10.02
N ARG A 174 -12.93 -1.78 9.34
CA ARG A 174 -13.31 -0.51 9.97
C ARG A 174 -14.49 -0.70 10.93
N GLN A 175 -15.43 -1.58 10.58
CA GLN A 175 -16.57 -1.90 11.44
C GLN A 175 -16.16 -2.82 12.60
N GLU A 176 -15.35 -3.84 12.33
CA GLU A 176 -14.87 -4.77 13.37
C GLU A 176 -13.99 -4.08 14.42
N PHE A 177 -13.19 -3.09 14.02
CA PHE A 177 -12.33 -2.33 14.94
C PHE A 177 -12.98 -1.04 15.45
N ALA A 178 -14.27 -0.82 15.20
CA ALA A 178 -14.98 0.36 15.71
C ALA A 178 -14.92 0.39 17.24
N GLY A 179 -14.50 1.52 17.80
CA GLY A 179 -14.32 1.69 19.24
C GLY A 179 -12.96 1.20 19.80
N ALA A 180 -12.15 0.53 18.97
CA ALA A 180 -10.76 0.21 19.31
C ALA A 180 -9.81 1.37 18.93
N ASN A 181 -8.55 1.29 19.42
CA ASN A 181 -7.52 2.26 19.07
C ASN A 181 -6.89 2.02 17.67
N VAL A 182 -7.63 1.39 16.76
CA VAL A 182 -7.18 1.06 15.40
C VAL A 182 -8.01 1.84 14.38
N ARG A 183 -7.34 2.61 13.51
CA ARG A 183 -7.98 3.23 12.35
C ARG A 183 -7.70 2.42 11.10
N VAL A 184 -8.69 2.27 10.24
CA VAL A 184 -8.55 1.62 8.94
C VAL A 184 -8.76 2.64 7.83
N ILE A 185 -7.76 2.80 6.97
CA ILE A 185 -7.69 3.81 5.92
C ILE A 185 -7.60 3.10 4.57
N GLY A 186 -8.61 3.26 3.72
CA GLY A 186 -8.59 2.83 2.33
C GLY A 186 -7.89 3.88 1.46
N LEU A 187 -6.82 3.51 0.78
CA LEU A 187 -6.05 4.37 -0.11
C LEU A 187 -6.23 3.90 -1.55
N TYR A 188 -6.70 4.76 -2.41
CA TYR A 188 -7.10 4.44 -3.79
C TYR A 188 -6.24 5.21 -4.79
N PRO A 189 -5.01 4.76 -5.07
CA PRO A 189 -4.17 5.39 -6.08
C PRO A 189 -4.65 5.10 -7.49
N PRO A 190 -4.40 6.03 -8.44
CA PRO A 190 -4.55 5.79 -9.88
C PRO A 190 -3.38 4.97 -10.42
N ASP A 191 -3.26 4.91 -11.75
CA ASP A 191 -2.03 4.43 -12.39
C ASP A 191 -0.89 5.40 -12.08
N LEU A 192 0.21 4.85 -11.56
CA LEU A 192 1.36 5.62 -11.09
C LEU A 192 2.42 5.74 -12.19
N ASP A 193 3.32 6.70 -12.03
CA ASP A 193 4.54 6.73 -12.83
C ASP A 193 5.41 5.49 -12.57
N THR A 194 6.42 5.30 -13.41
CA THR A 194 7.33 4.14 -13.32
C THR A 194 8.62 4.45 -12.58
N MET A 195 8.73 5.63 -11.97
CA MET A 195 9.94 6.05 -11.25
C MET A 195 10.15 5.18 -10.01
N THR A 196 11.34 4.60 -9.89
CA THR A 196 11.66 3.77 -8.73
C THR A 196 12.10 4.62 -7.54
N PRO A 197 11.58 4.33 -6.32
CA PRO A 197 12.02 5.01 -5.11
C PRO A 197 13.48 4.84 -4.77
N LEU A 198 14.17 3.90 -5.41
CA LEU A 198 15.61 3.67 -5.23
C LEU A 198 16.46 4.65 -6.05
N ASP A 199 15.89 5.30 -7.06
CA ASP A 199 16.60 6.28 -7.88
C ASP A 199 16.76 7.61 -7.14
N ALA A 200 17.90 8.29 -7.35
CA ALA A 200 18.14 9.60 -6.77
C ALA A 200 17.09 10.64 -7.22
N ALA A 201 16.70 10.60 -8.49
CA ALA A 201 15.71 11.50 -9.07
C ALA A 201 14.32 11.42 -8.42
N TRP A 202 13.95 10.29 -7.83
CA TRP A 202 12.67 10.14 -7.13
C TRP A 202 12.58 11.02 -5.87
N GLN A 203 13.71 11.40 -5.29
CA GLN A 203 13.78 12.20 -4.06
C GLN A 203 13.56 13.68 -4.30
N GLU A 204 13.97 14.15 -5.45
CA GLU A 204 13.69 15.51 -5.88
C GLU A 204 12.22 15.52 -6.31
N SER A 205 11.33 16.03 -5.45
CA SER A 205 9.94 16.25 -5.84
C SER A 205 9.92 17.41 -6.84
N PRO A 206 10.12 17.18 -8.15
CA PRO A 206 10.13 18.26 -9.11
C PRO A 206 8.75 18.89 -9.17
N ALA A 207 8.70 20.18 -9.41
CA ALA A 207 7.45 20.81 -9.80
C ALA A 207 6.90 20.06 -11.01
N ARG A 208 5.66 19.53 -10.89
CA ARG A 208 5.04 18.73 -11.91
C ARG A 208 3.99 19.54 -12.68
N GLU A 209 3.94 19.27 -13.95
CA GLU A 209 2.87 19.81 -14.80
C GLU A 209 1.60 18.96 -14.60
N GLY A 210 0.43 19.58 -14.79
CA GLY A 210 -0.86 18.93 -14.58
C GLY A 210 -1.15 17.72 -15.48
N ASN A 211 -0.32 17.47 -16.50
CA ASN A 211 -0.42 16.32 -17.39
C ASN A 211 0.48 15.13 -16.97
N GLN A 212 1.20 15.23 -15.87
CA GLN A 212 2.05 14.15 -15.36
C GLN A 212 1.25 13.21 -14.47
N ARG A 213 1.67 11.93 -14.45
CA ARG A 213 1.05 10.92 -13.59
C ARG A 213 1.33 11.20 -12.12
N VAL A 214 0.42 10.74 -11.27
CA VAL A 214 0.64 10.66 -9.82
C VAL A 214 1.84 9.75 -9.55
N THR A 215 2.69 10.14 -8.61
CA THR A 215 3.87 9.35 -8.24
C THR A 215 3.59 8.48 -7.01
N SER A 216 4.43 7.49 -6.80
CA SER A 216 4.41 6.70 -5.57
C SER A 216 4.63 7.57 -4.32
N ARG A 217 5.35 8.69 -4.44
CA ARG A 217 5.58 9.65 -3.35
C ARG A 217 4.28 10.37 -2.96
N ASP A 218 3.50 10.87 -3.93
CA ASP A 218 2.22 11.53 -3.66
C ASP A 218 1.27 10.62 -2.87
N VAL A 219 1.24 9.33 -3.25
CA VAL A 219 0.42 8.32 -2.57
C VAL A 219 0.86 8.11 -1.13
N VAL A 220 2.17 8.00 -0.89
CA VAL A 220 2.70 7.80 0.47
C VAL A 220 2.51 9.04 1.33
N GLU A 221 2.69 10.23 0.78
CA GLU A 221 2.44 11.49 1.50
C GLU A 221 0.97 11.66 1.89
N ALA A 222 0.03 11.24 1.04
CA ALA A 222 -1.39 11.19 1.40
C ALA A 222 -1.68 10.22 2.56
N ALA A 223 -1.04 9.04 2.55
CA ALA A 223 -1.14 8.10 3.67
C ALA A 223 -0.50 8.66 4.94
N LEU A 224 0.69 9.27 4.85
CA LEU A 224 1.37 9.93 5.97
C LEU A 224 0.50 11.03 6.56
N PHE A 225 -0.10 11.87 5.72
CA PHE A 225 -1.03 12.89 6.16
C PHE A 225 -2.19 12.27 6.95
N ALA A 226 -2.79 11.17 6.48
CA ALA A 226 -3.91 10.52 7.15
C ALA A 226 -3.53 9.95 8.53
N ILE A 227 -2.41 9.23 8.63
CA ILE A 227 -1.97 8.59 9.88
C ILE A 227 -1.45 9.57 10.92
N THR A 228 -1.06 10.78 10.50
CA THR A 228 -0.60 11.86 11.41
C THR A 228 -1.75 12.76 11.89
N ARG A 229 -2.99 12.55 11.44
CA ARG A 229 -4.14 13.30 11.98
C ARG A 229 -4.42 12.93 13.43
N PRO A 230 -4.94 13.86 14.24
CA PRO A 230 -5.40 13.55 15.59
C PRO A 230 -6.35 12.35 15.60
N ARG A 231 -6.35 11.57 16.69
CA ARG A 231 -7.11 10.29 16.75
C ARG A 231 -8.63 10.45 16.63
N ASN A 232 -9.17 11.62 16.87
CA ASN A 232 -10.58 11.96 16.65
C ASN A 232 -10.93 12.21 15.16
N CYS A 233 -9.93 12.18 14.27
CA CYS A 233 -10.10 12.36 12.83
C CYS A 233 -9.58 11.12 12.07
N THR A 234 -10.48 10.46 11.35
CA THR A 234 -10.13 9.34 10.46
C THR A 234 -10.44 9.73 9.03
N LEU A 235 -9.43 9.72 8.18
CA LEU A 235 -9.60 9.80 6.72
C LEU A 235 -9.85 8.38 6.22
N ALA A 236 -11.12 7.97 6.27
CA ALA A 236 -11.51 6.58 6.05
C ALA A 236 -11.23 6.10 4.62
N THR A 237 -11.38 6.98 3.63
CA THR A 237 -11.16 6.70 2.21
C THR A 237 -10.47 7.89 1.58
N ILE A 238 -9.36 7.64 0.90
CA ILE A 238 -8.58 8.65 0.18
C ILE A 238 -8.46 8.18 -1.27
N VAL A 239 -9.08 8.91 -2.17
CA VAL A 239 -8.99 8.69 -3.62
C VAL A 239 -8.03 9.72 -4.18
N LEU A 240 -6.97 9.24 -4.84
CA LEU A 240 -6.08 10.09 -5.61
C LEU A 240 -6.48 9.98 -7.08
N ASP A 241 -6.44 11.09 -7.78
CA ASP A 241 -6.69 11.14 -9.20
C ASP A 241 -5.67 12.05 -9.89
N SER A 242 -5.59 11.98 -11.20
CA SER A 242 -4.67 12.78 -11.98
C SER A 242 -5.46 13.65 -12.96
N ASP A 243 -5.04 14.90 -13.12
CA ASP A 243 -5.66 15.82 -14.08
C ASP A 243 -5.50 15.38 -15.55
N SER A 244 -4.65 14.37 -15.81
CA SER A 244 -4.32 13.92 -17.18
C SER A 244 -5.25 12.85 -17.74
N GLY A 245 -6.51 12.77 -17.31
CA GLY A 245 -7.48 11.81 -17.82
C GLY A 245 -7.76 10.65 -16.84
N GLY A 246 -7.88 10.98 -15.57
CA GLY A 246 -8.19 10.07 -14.48
C GLY A 246 -9.62 9.53 -14.47
N LEU A 247 -10.19 9.32 -13.27
CA LEU A 247 -11.53 8.78 -13.06
C LEU A 247 -12.64 9.63 -13.69
N PHE A 248 -12.40 10.94 -13.79
CA PHE A 248 -13.34 11.92 -14.33
C PHE A 248 -12.69 12.63 -15.52
N PRO A 249 -12.62 11.98 -16.70
CA PRO A 249 -12.09 12.63 -17.89
C PRO A 249 -12.87 13.91 -18.16
N SER A 250 -12.14 15.00 -18.40
CA SER A 250 -12.75 16.29 -18.71
C SER A 250 -13.66 16.15 -19.95
N ALA A 251 -14.91 16.53 -19.83
CA ALA A 251 -15.82 16.65 -20.98
C ALA A 251 -15.43 17.82 -21.91
N THR A 252 -14.52 18.68 -21.47
CA THR A 252 -14.02 19.82 -22.24
C THR A 252 -12.65 19.48 -22.81
N PRO A 253 -12.44 19.55 -24.16
CA PRO A 253 -11.12 19.41 -24.75
C PRO A 253 -10.16 20.42 -24.14
N ARG A 254 -8.96 19.95 -23.77
CA ARG A 254 -7.93 20.87 -23.25
C ARG A 254 -7.56 21.89 -24.35
N HIS A 255 -7.33 23.12 -23.93
CA HIS A 255 -6.84 24.16 -24.84
C HIS A 255 -5.61 23.66 -25.59
N GLY A 256 -5.76 23.38 -26.91
CA GLY A 256 -4.70 22.94 -27.83
C GLY A 256 -4.89 21.57 -28.46
N GLU A 257 -5.81 20.71 -28.00
CA GLU A 257 -6.18 19.48 -28.71
C GLU A 257 -7.27 19.83 -29.75
N LYS A 258 -6.92 19.68 -31.02
CA LYS A 258 -7.90 19.76 -32.12
C LYS A 258 -8.78 18.50 -32.05
N ALA A 259 -10.10 18.71 -32.07
CA ALA A 259 -11.11 17.67 -32.19
C ALA A 259 -10.90 16.79 -33.44
#